data_57cf3dc029bd09e220106d2e2d7e983e
#
_entry.id   57cf3dc029bd09e220106d2e2d7e983e
#
_cell.length_a   1.000
_cell.length_b   1.000
_cell.length_c   1.000
_cell.angle_alpha   90.00
_cell.angle_beta   90.00
_cell.angle_gamma   90.00
#
_symmetry.space_group_name_H-M   'P 1'
#
loop_
_entity.id
_entity.type
_entity.pdbx_description
1 polymer ?
#
loop_
_entity_poly.entity_id
_entity_poly.type
_entity_poly.pdbx_seq_one_letter_code
_entity_poly.pdbx_strand_id
1 'polypeptide(L)'
;MTLSHPVAVITSDEQALIVASDLAEDLRRDSAQRDRERRLPLPELDGFSRSGLWGISVPKAYGGAGVSNVTLAKVIALIAQADGSLGQIPQNHFYALEVLRVNGSPEQQQRLYAEVLAGQRFGNALAELGTKTAHDRITSLTRDGDGFRINGRKFYATGAIYAQRIPTSVVDANGVQQLAFVPRDSEGLTVXXXXHRQRLGSVRQRVGRGARRGAVPERLRTPDYCRPAGADPSRSHRHRHRPRSL
;
A
#
# COMPACT_ATOMS: atom_id res chain seq x y z
N MET A 1 12.05 12.79 -0.82
CA MET A 1 11.54 13.99 -0.12
C MET A 1 11.56 13.69 1.36
N THR A 2 12.41 14.37 2.13
CA THR A 2 12.50 14.21 3.58
C THR A 2 11.58 15.25 4.21
N LEU A 3 10.78 14.85 5.21
CA LEU A 3 9.98 15.81 5.96
C LEU A 3 10.91 16.74 6.73
N SER A 4 10.66 18.03 6.64
CA SER A 4 11.49 19.05 7.28
C SER A 4 11.11 19.29 8.77
N HIS A 5 10.09 18.60 9.25
CA HIS A 5 9.55 18.82 10.58
C HIS A 5 9.45 17.50 11.35
N PRO A 6 9.56 17.53 12.69
CA PRO A 6 9.41 16.33 13.48
C PRO A 6 8.00 15.73 13.33
N VAL A 7 7.94 14.41 13.41
CA VAL A 7 6.68 13.65 13.38
C VAL A 7 6.25 13.39 14.82
N ALA A 8 4.98 13.60 15.11
CA ALA A 8 4.45 13.34 16.44
C ALA A 8 4.48 11.84 16.74
N VAL A 9 4.72 11.48 17.98
CA VAL A 9 4.76 10.10 18.43
C VAL A 9 3.42 9.77 19.10
N ILE A 10 2.66 8.86 18.50
CA ILE A 10 1.40 8.35 19.05
C ILE A 10 1.70 7.04 19.76
N THR A 11 1.20 6.90 21.01
CA THR A 11 1.54 5.76 21.88
C THR A 11 0.33 4.92 22.31
N SER A 12 -0.90 5.42 22.04
CA SER A 12 -2.11 4.71 22.49
C SER A 12 -3.27 4.86 21.51
N ASP A 13 -4.27 3.99 21.65
CA ASP A 13 -5.53 4.04 20.91
C ASP A 13 -6.25 5.38 21.13
N GLU A 14 -6.30 5.84 22.39
CA GLU A 14 -6.97 7.09 22.76
C GLU A 14 -6.29 8.29 22.09
N GLN A 15 -4.96 8.35 22.17
CA GLN A 15 -4.19 9.42 21.54
C GLN A 15 -4.40 9.44 20.02
N ALA A 16 -4.45 8.27 19.39
CA ALA A 16 -4.69 8.18 17.94
C ALA A 16 -6.05 8.78 17.57
N LEU A 17 -7.09 8.55 18.39
CA LEU A 17 -8.43 9.09 18.13
C LEU A 17 -8.47 10.62 18.32
N ILE A 18 -7.80 11.13 19.34
CA ILE A 18 -7.72 12.59 19.58
C ILE A 18 -7.04 13.27 18.39
N VAL A 19 -5.84 12.78 18.02
CA VAL A 19 -5.08 13.35 16.90
C VAL A 19 -5.86 13.26 15.58
N ALA A 20 -6.58 12.15 15.38
CA ALA A 20 -7.39 11.98 14.15
C ALA A 20 -8.58 12.96 14.12
N SER A 21 -9.19 13.22 15.29
CA SER A 21 -10.28 14.20 15.40
C SER A 21 -9.80 15.63 15.08
N ASP A 22 -8.67 16.02 15.65
CA ASP A 22 -8.08 17.34 15.41
C ASP A 22 -7.71 17.52 13.93
N LEU A 23 -7.05 16.50 13.35
CA LEU A 23 -6.71 16.53 11.93
C LEU A 23 -7.97 16.59 11.06
N ALA A 24 -9.02 15.82 11.40
CA ALA A 24 -10.27 15.81 10.64
C ALA A 24 -10.92 17.21 10.63
N GLU A 25 -10.86 17.95 11.75
CA GLU A 25 -11.36 19.33 11.79
C GLU A 25 -10.61 20.23 10.81
N ASP A 26 -9.29 20.13 10.78
CA ASP A 26 -8.48 20.91 9.85
C ASP A 26 -8.81 20.56 8.39
N LEU A 27 -8.92 19.27 8.07
CA LEU A 27 -9.20 18.81 6.72
C LEU A 27 -10.57 19.27 6.21
N ARG A 28 -11.56 19.32 7.11
CA ARG A 28 -12.95 19.67 6.78
C ARG A 28 -13.08 21.12 6.30
N ARG A 29 -12.25 22.04 6.82
CA ARG A 29 -12.37 23.47 6.51
C ARG A 29 -12.38 23.75 5.01
N ASP A 30 -11.50 23.11 4.26
CA ASP A 30 -11.32 23.39 2.84
C ASP A 30 -11.68 22.21 1.93
N SER A 31 -12.26 21.13 2.46
CA SER A 31 -12.48 19.92 1.67
C SER A 31 -13.32 20.16 0.41
N ALA A 32 -14.43 20.90 0.56
CA ALA A 32 -15.32 21.21 -0.57
C ALA A 32 -14.65 22.12 -1.60
N GLN A 33 -13.81 23.06 -1.16
CA GLN A 33 -13.06 23.92 -2.07
C GLN A 33 -11.98 23.12 -2.80
N ARG A 34 -11.24 22.28 -2.08
CA ARG A 34 -10.23 21.37 -2.64
C ARG A 34 -10.80 20.52 -3.76
N ASP A 35 -12.00 19.97 -3.53
CA ASP A 35 -12.68 19.11 -4.51
C ASP A 35 -13.09 19.91 -5.75
N ARG A 36 -13.71 21.09 -5.57
CA ARG A 36 -14.12 21.94 -6.71
C ARG A 36 -12.92 22.36 -7.56
N GLU A 37 -11.80 22.73 -6.91
CA GLU A 37 -10.58 23.18 -7.57
C GLU A 37 -9.74 22.02 -8.11
N ARG A 38 -10.06 20.78 -7.72
CA ARG A 38 -9.26 19.58 -8.04
C ARG A 38 -7.82 19.72 -7.58
N ARG A 39 -7.63 20.41 -6.46
CA ARG A 39 -6.30 20.67 -5.90
C ARG A 39 -5.74 19.39 -5.26
N LEU A 40 -4.48 19.07 -5.56
CA LEU A 40 -3.81 17.94 -4.96
C LEU A 40 -3.55 18.23 -3.47
N PRO A 41 -3.93 17.31 -2.56
CA PRO A 41 -3.89 17.56 -1.11
C PRO A 41 -2.49 17.35 -0.50
N LEU A 42 -1.45 17.97 -1.08
CA LEU A 42 -0.08 17.79 -0.58
C LEU A 42 0.11 18.38 0.81
N PRO A 43 -0.35 19.63 1.10
CA PRO A 43 -0.20 20.17 2.46
C PRO A 43 -0.96 19.34 3.50
N GLU A 44 -2.14 18.84 3.13
CA GLU A 44 -2.98 18.02 4.01
C GLU A 44 -2.32 16.68 4.32
N LEU A 45 -1.73 16.04 3.29
CA LEU A 45 -0.98 14.79 3.47
C LEU A 45 0.30 15.01 4.29
N ASP A 46 0.94 16.17 4.16
CA ASP A 46 2.09 16.51 4.98
C ASP A 46 1.66 16.76 6.45
N GLY A 47 0.47 17.35 6.65
CA GLY A 47 -0.15 17.44 7.97
C GLY A 47 -0.40 16.06 8.56
N PHE A 48 -0.97 15.17 7.77
CA PHE A 48 -1.19 13.76 8.15
C PHE A 48 0.15 13.09 8.51
N SER A 49 1.23 13.35 7.76
CA SER A 49 2.56 12.80 8.08
C SER A 49 3.08 13.33 9.42
N ARG A 50 2.96 14.65 9.64
CA ARG A 50 3.43 15.27 10.91
C ARG A 50 2.63 14.77 12.12
N SER A 51 1.36 14.44 11.93
CA SER A 51 0.50 13.97 13.03
C SER A 51 0.89 12.61 13.60
N GLY A 52 1.71 11.84 12.90
CA GLY A 52 2.11 10.48 13.31
C GLY A 52 1.09 9.40 12.98
N LEU A 53 -0.05 9.76 12.39
CA LEU A 53 -1.14 8.80 12.14
C LEU A 53 -0.76 7.71 11.15
N TRP A 54 0.22 7.93 10.24
CA TRP A 54 0.69 6.84 9.37
C TRP A 54 1.28 5.67 10.15
N GLY A 55 1.86 5.93 11.34
CA GLY A 55 2.56 4.91 12.14
C GLY A 55 1.71 4.18 13.16
N ILE A 56 0.41 4.47 13.28
CA ILE A 56 -0.39 3.97 14.41
C ILE A 56 -0.54 2.45 14.45
N SER A 57 -0.50 1.76 13.30
CA SER A 57 -0.57 0.29 13.27
C SER A 57 0.81 -0.39 13.38
N VAL A 58 1.90 0.38 13.39
CA VAL A 58 3.25 -0.19 13.60
C VAL A 58 3.29 -0.82 15.00
N PRO A 59 3.76 -2.09 15.11
CA PRO A 59 3.77 -2.76 16.41
C PRO A 59 4.66 -2.06 17.45
N LYS A 60 4.30 -2.17 18.72
CA LYS A 60 5.03 -1.57 19.85
C LYS A 60 6.50 -2.00 19.89
N ALA A 61 6.79 -3.25 19.50
CA ALA A 61 8.15 -3.77 19.45
C ALA A 61 9.06 -2.99 18.48
N TYR A 62 8.46 -2.25 17.54
CA TYR A 62 9.18 -1.43 16.57
C TYR A 62 8.99 0.08 16.81
N GLY A 63 8.46 0.45 17.99
CA GLY A 63 8.30 1.85 18.39
C GLY A 63 6.99 2.49 17.98
N GLY A 64 6.04 1.76 17.43
CA GLY A 64 4.72 2.28 17.08
C GLY A 64 3.70 2.13 18.22
N ALA A 65 2.51 2.64 18.00
CA ALA A 65 1.40 2.52 18.96
C ALA A 65 0.80 1.11 18.99
N GLY A 66 0.80 0.41 17.86
CA GLY A 66 0.18 -0.91 17.73
C GLY A 66 -1.31 -0.85 18.04
N VAL A 67 -2.01 0.16 17.54
CA VAL A 67 -3.43 0.36 17.85
C VAL A 67 -4.28 -0.83 17.38
N SER A 68 -5.42 -1.00 18.02
CA SER A 68 -6.38 -2.04 17.63
C SER A 68 -6.99 -1.74 16.25
N ASN A 69 -7.44 -2.79 15.55
CA ASN A 69 -8.12 -2.62 14.26
C ASN A 69 -9.42 -1.81 14.41
N VAL A 70 -10.07 -1.86 15.57
CA VAL A 70 -11.25 -1.04 15.87
C VAL A 70 -10.86 0.45 15.86
N THR A 71 -9.75 0.79 16.51
CA THR A 71 -9.24 2.16 16.54
C THR A 71 -8.79 2.62 15.15
N LEU A 72 -8.08 1.77 14.42
CA LEU A 72 -7.70 2.09 13.05
C LEU A 72 -8.93 2.40 12.18
N ALA A 73 -9.99 1.59 12.28
CA ALA A 73 -11.23 1.84 11.54
C ALA A 73 -11.89 3.17 11.94
N LYS A 74 -11.90 3.50 13.24
CA LYS A 74 -12.44 4.79 13.72
C LYS A 74 -11.62 5.97 13.21
N VAL A 75 -10.29 5.88 13.22
CA VAL A 75 -9.40 6.92 12.68
C VAL A 75 -9.73 7.17 11.20
N ILE A 76 -9.80 6.09 10.40
CA ILE A 76 -10.13 6.22 8.97
C ILE A 76 -11.53 6.83 8.78
N ALA A 77 -12.49 6.44 9.61
CA ALA A 77 -13.86 6.99 9.55
C ALA A 77 -13.88 8.50 9.82
N LEU A 78 -13.15 8.97 10.85
CA LEU A 78 -13.05 10.41 11.17
C LEU A 78 -12.47 11.20 9.98
N ILE A 79 -11.37 10.72 9.41
CA ILE A 79 -10.74 11.37 8.26
C ILE A 79 -11.67 11.35 7.04
N ALA A 80 -12.31 10.21 6.75
CA ALA A 80 -13.18 10.06 5.59
C ALA A 80 -14.45 10.93 5.68
N GLN A 81 -14.97 11.15 6.90
CA GLN A 81 -16.09 12.05 7.12
C GLN A 81 -15.70 13.52 6.88
N ALA A 82 -14.45 13.87 7.09
CA ALA A 82 -13.95 15.22 6.84
C ALA A 82 -13.59 15.43 5.36
N ASP A 83 -12.93 14.44 4.76
CA ASP A 83 -12.53 14.47 3.36
C ASP A 83 -12.41 13.03 2.85
N GLY A 84 -13.33 12.64 1.96
CA GLY A 84 -13.39 11.27 1.43
C GLY A 84 -12.13 10.87 0.64
N SER A 85 -11.51 11.82 -0.06
CA SER A 85 -10.26 11.55 -0.80
C SER A 85 -9.11 11.22 0.16
N LEU A 86 -9.01 11.99 1.24
CA LEU A 86 -7.97 11.78 2.26
C LEU A 86 -8.26 10.55 3.13
N GLY A 87 -9.51 10.13 3.24
CA GLY A 87 -9.86 8.86 3.88
C GLY A 87 -9.51 7.65 3.01
N GLN A 88 -9.53 7.81 1.68
CA GLN A 88 -9.23 6.73 0.74
C GLN A 88 -7.72 6.43 0.63
N ILE A 89 -6.88 7.46 0.69
CA ILE A 89 -5.42 7.31 0.48
C ILE A 89 -4.78 6.37 1.50
N PRO A 90 -5.07 6.43 2.82
CA PRO A 90 -4.42 5.58 3.81
C PRO A 90 -4.75 4.09 3.72
N GLN A 91 -5.84 3.71 3.07
CA GLN A 91 -6.28 2.31 3.02
C GLN A 91 -5.15 1.37 2.60
N ASN A 92 -4.49 1.67 1.49
CA ASN A 92 -3.45 0.80 0.95
C ASN A 92 -2.13 0.91 1.73
N HIS A 93 -1.89 2.03 2.40
CA HIS A 93 -0.77 2.18 3.31
C HIS A 93 -0.90 1.17 4.47
N PHE A 94 -2.05 1.17 5.15
CA PHE A 94 -2.27 0.25 6.27
C PHE A 94 -2.34 -1.21 5.83
N TYR A 95 -2.89 -1.49 4.64
CA TYR A 95 -2.80 -2.83 4.04
C TYR A 95 -1.34 -3.27 3.89
N ALA A 96 -0.48 -2.40 3.36
CA ALA A 96 0.93 -2.74 3.16
C ALA A 96 1.66 -2.97 4.49
N LEU A 97 1.32 -2.22 5.55
CA LEU A 97 1.87 -2.43 6.89
C LEU A 97 1.43 -3.79 7.45
N GLU A 98 0.18 -4.20 7.21
CA GLU A 98 -0.30 -5.50 7.66
C GLU A 98 0.39 -6.64 6.89
N VAL A 99 0.58 -6.49 5.56
CA VAL A 99 1.36 -7.47 4.78
C VAL A 99 2.78 -7.57 5.34
N LEU A 100 3.40 -6.43 5.64
CA LEU A 100 4.74 -6.39 6.24
C LEU A 100 4.77 -7.09 7.59
N ARG A 101 3.74 -6.88 8.43
CA ARG A 101 3.65 -7.50 9.75
C ARG A 101 3.59 -9.03 9.66
N VAL A 102 2.83 -9.55 8.70
CA VAL A 102 2.58 -11.00 8.58
C VAL A 102 3.73 -11.71 7.85
N ASN A 103 4.32 -11.06 6.84
CA ASN A 103 5.20 -11.76 5.89
C ASN A 103 6.63 -11.20 5.83
N GLY A 104 6.87 -10.04 6.45
CA GLY A 104 8.19 -9.40 6.40
C GLY A 104 9.20 -10.06 7.32
N SER A 105 10.47 -10.08 6.90
CA SER A 105 11.54 -10.48 7.82
C SER A 105 11.72 -9.41 8.92
N PRO A 106 12.34 -9.75 10.05
CA PRO A 106 12.61 -8.75 11.09
C PRO A 106 13.37 -7.52 10.57
N GLU A 107 14.33 -7.72 9.65
CA GLU A 107 15.11 -6.63 9.07
C GLU A 107 14.23 -5.73 8.17
N GLN A 108 13.34 -6.33 7.39
CA GLN A 108 12.38 -5.60 6.57
C GLN A 108 11.42 -4.79 7.45
N GLN A 109 10.90 -5.43 8.49
CA GLN A 109 10.01 -4.78 9.45
C GLN A 109 10.71 -3.61 10.12
N GLN A 110 11.91 -3.82 10.67
CA GLN A 110 12.68 -2.78 11.35
C GLN A 110 12.89 -1.56 10.45
N ARG A 111 13.33 -1.79 9.20
CA ARG A 111 13.64 -0.70 8.28
C ARG A 111 12.38 0.03 7.79
N LEU A 112 11.37 -0.73 7.33
CA LEU A 112 10.18 -0.11 6.74
C LEU A 112 9.31 0.58 7.80
N TYR A 113 9.20 0.01 9.00
CA TYR A 113 8.49 0.67 10.09
C TYR A 113 9.20 1.95 10.53
N ALA A 114 10.54 1.96 10.57
CA ALA A 114 11.29 3.18 10.89
C ALA A 114 10.99 4.30 9.87
N GLU A 115 10.88 3.96 8.58
CA GLU A 115 10.50 4.94 7.55
C GLU A 115 9.10 5.49 7.79
N VAL A 116 8.15 4.64 8.16
CA VAL A 116 6.77 5.05 8.44
C VAL A 116 6.70 5.93 9.69
N LEU A 117 7.41 5.56 10.75
CA LEU A 117 7.47 6.37 11.97
C LEU A 117 8.16 7.73 11.73
N ALA A 118 9.01 7.80 10.70
CA ALA A 118 9.57 9.07 10.24
C ALA A 118 8.62 9.85 9.30
N GLY A 119 7.35 9.43 9.22
CA GLY A 119 6.30 10.14 8.48
C GLY A 119 6.22 9.78 7.00
N GLN A 120 6.98 8.80 6.53
CA GLN A 120 6.87 8.36 5.14
C GLN A 120 5.54 7.61 4.93
N ARG A 121 4.97 7.81 3.76
CA ARG A 121 3.70 7.19 3.40
C ARG A 121 3.90 6.24 2.22
N PHE A 122 3.13 5.14 2.25
CA PHE A 122 3.13 4.13 1.20
C PHE A 122 1.90 4.32 0.32
N GLY A 123 2.11 4.33 -0.99
CA GLY A 123 1.01 4.28 -1.96
C GLY A 123 0.67 2.83 -2.29
N ASN A 124 0.15 2.60 -3.49
CA ASN A 124 -0.02 1.23 -3.97
C ASN A 124 0.16 1.14 -5.48
N ALA A 125 0.44 -0.08 -5.95
CA ALA A 125 0.46 -0.43 -7.36
C ALA A 125 0.07 -1.91 -7.48
N LEU A 126 -1.21 -2.20 -7.27
CA LEU A 126 -1.71 -3.58 -7.14
C LEU A 126 -2.44 -4.05 -8.39
N ALA A 127 -3.36 -3.23 -8.93
CA ALA A 127 -4.27 -3.65 -10.00
C ALA A 127 -3.60 -3.66 -11.37
N GLU A 128 -4.00 -4.60 -12.21
CA GLU A 128 -3.58 -4.71 -13.61
C GLU A 128 -4.81 -4.76 -14.52
N LEU A 129 -4.62 -4.38 -15.77
CA LEU A 129 -5.65 -4.49 -16.81
C LEU A 129 -5.20 -5.49 -17.87
N GLY A 130 -6.16 -6.18 -18.47
CA GLY A 130 -5.90 -7.16 -19.53
C GLY A 130 -5.55 -8.54 -19.02
N THR A 131 -5.71 -8.80 -17.73
CA THR A 131 -5.59 -10.13 -17.14
C THR A 131 -6.94 -10.87 -17.20
N LYS A 132 -6.92 -12.21 -17.15
CA LYS A 132 -8.14 -13.02 -17.17
C LYS A 132 -9.00 -12.81 -15.93
N THR A 133 -8.35 -12.64 -14.78
CA THR A 133 -9.04 -12.40 -13.51
C THR A 133 -8.37 -11.24 -12.77
N ALA A 134 -9.07 -10.68 -11.79
CA ALA A 134 -8.54 -9.61 -10.94
C ALA A 134 -7.37 -10.08 -10.05
N HIS A 135 -7.18 -11.38 -9.92
CA HIS A 135 -6.12 -11.96 -9.10
C HIS A 135 -4.85 -12.28 -9.89
N ASP A 136 -4.94 -12.34 -11.21
CA ASP A 136 -3.77 -12.63 -12.06
C ASP A 136 -2.76 -11.47 -11.99
N ARG A 137 -1.48 -11.82 -12.07
CA ARG A 137 -0.39 -10.84 -12.09
C ARG A 137 0.54 -11.15 -13.24
N ILE A 138 0.79 -10.12 -14.05
CA ILE A 138 1.72 -10.20 -15.19
C ILE A 138 2.93 -9.28 -14.99
N THR A 139 2.88 -8.37 -14.00
CA THR A 139 4.06 -7.58 -13.62
C THR A 139 5.10 -8.51 -13.02
N SER A 140 6.23 -8.64 -13.70
CA SER A 140 7.26 -9.61 -13.34
C SER A 140 8.33 -9.03 -12.42
N LEU A 141 8.87 -9.90 -11.57
CA LEU A 141 10.05 -9.62 -10.73
C LEU A 141 11.13 -10.62 -11.13
N THR A 142 12.23 -10.13 -11.67
CA THR A 142 13.37 -10.97 -12.08
C THR A 142 14.62 -10.52 -11.34
N ARG A 143 15.51 -11.48 -11.06
CA ARG A 143 16.81 -11.16 -10.45
C ARG A 143 17.67 -10.43 -11.48
N ASP A 144 18.42 -9.42 -11.02
CA ASP A 144 19.30 -8.62 -11.87
C ASP A 144 20.55 -8.25 -11.05
N GLY A 145 21.57 -9.07 -11.15
CA GLY A 145 22.77 -8.94 -10.30
C GLY A 145 22.42 -9.13 -8.83
N ASP A 146 22.83 -8.19 -7.99
CA ASP A 146 22.52 -8.19 -6.55
C ASP A 146 21.16 -7.62 -6.23
N GLY A 147 20.42 -7.16 -7.25
CA GLY A 147 19.10 -6.57 -7.08
C GLY A 147 18.01 -7.28 -7.86
N PHE A 148 16.95 -6.54 -8.14
CA PHE A 148 15.81 -7.06 -8.87
C PHE A 148 15.33 -6.03 -9.90
N ARG A 149 14.80 -6.53 -10.99
CA ARG A 149 14.13 -5.76 -12.03
C ARG A 149 12.63 -6.05 -11.97
N ILE A 150 11.84 -4.98 -11.96
CA ILE A 150 10.38 -5.10 -12.08
C ILE A 150 9.99 -4.60 -13.46
N ASN A 151 9.19 -5.39 -14.19
CA ASN A 151 8.69 -5.00 -15.50
C ASN A 151 7.19 -5.22 -15.56
N GLY A 152 6.44 -4.14 -15.79
CA GLY A 152 5.01 -4.20 -15.86
C GLY A 152 4.34 -2.84 -15.74
N ARG A 153 3.02 -2.85 -15.73
CA ARG A 153 2.21 -1.65 -15.67
C ARG A 153 1.03 -1.85 -14.71
N LYS A 154 0.85 -0.89 -13.81
CA LYS A 154 -0.23 -0.92 -12.81
C LYS A 154 -1.22 0.20 -13.04
N PHE A 155 -2.43 -0.01 -12.57
CA PHE A 155 -3.56 0.91 -12.73
C PHE A 155 -4.20 1.15 -11.36
N TYR A 156 -4.97 2.21 -11.24
CA TYR A 156 -5.66 2.56 -9.99
C TYR A 156 -4.68 2.63 -8.79
N ALA A 157 -3.52 3.26 -9.02
CA ALA A 157 -2.42 3.31 -8.05
C ALA A 157 -2.66 4.42 -7.02
N THR A 158 -3.64 4.20 -6.12
CA THR A 158 -4.06 5.17 -5.10
C THR A 158 -2.88 5.57 -4.23
N GLY A 159 -2.67 6.87 -4.07
CA GLY A 159 -1.62 7.42 -3.22
C GLY A 159 -0.22 7.40 -3.82
N ALA A 160 0.00 6.72 -4.97
CA ALA A 160 1.36 6.52 -5.51
C ALA A 160 2.07 7.82 -5.85
N ILE A 161 1.33 8.87 -6.29
CA ILE A 161 1.94 10.16 -6.64
C ILE A 161 2.46 10.93 -5.42
N TYR A 162 1.99 10.57 -4.23
CA TYR A 162 2.33 11.25 -2.97
C TYR A 162 3.30 10.44 -2.10
N ALA A 163 3.56 9.19 -2.46
CA ALA A 163 4.23 8.23 -1.59
C ALA A 163 5.73 8.24 -1.74
N GLN A 164 6.44 7.91 -0.67
CA GLN A 164 7.88 7.67 -0.69
C GLN A 164 8.19 6.22 -1.12
N ARG A 165 7.25 5.29 -0.86
CA ARG A 165 7.34 3.92 -1.39
C ARG A 165 6.03 3.49 -2.00
N ILE A 166 6.13 2.62 -3.01
CA ILE A 166 4.97 2.12 -3.74
C ILE A 166 4.95 0.59 -3.66
N PRO A 167 4.26 0.02 -2.65
CA PRO A 167 4.02 -1.42 -2.61
C PRO A 167 3.36 -1.89 -3.90
N THR A 168 4.07 -2.74 -4.63
CA THR A 168 3.73 -3.18 -5.99
C THR A 168 3.57 -4.70 -6.00
N SER A 169 2.40 -5.18 -6.42
CA SER A 169 2.21 -6.62 -6.58
C SER A 169 2.95 -7.10 -7.82
N VAL A 170 3.72 -8.17 -7.67
CA VAL A 170 4.56 -8.72 -8.72
C VAL A 170 4.48 -10.26 -8.68
N VAL A 171 4.92 -10.90 -9.77
CA VAL A 171 5.09 -12.35 -9.82
C VAL A 171 6.56 -12.64 -10.11
N ASP A 172 7.15 -13.54 -9.33
CA ASP A 172 8.55 -13.93 -9.53
C ASP A 172 8.68 -15.03 -10.60
N ALA A 173 9.92 -15.44 -10.87
CA ALA A 173 10.22 -16.45 -11.91
C ALA A 173 9.60 -17.82 -11.60
N ASN A 174 9.20 -18.07 -10.36
CA ASN A 174 8.56 -19.33 -9.95
C ASN A 174 7.02 -19.22 -9.93
N GLY A 175 6.46 -18.09 -10.39
CA GLY A 175 5.03 -17.86 -10.38
C GLY A 175 4.48 -17.43 -8.99
N VAL A 176 5.35 -17.14 -8.02
CA VAL A 176 4.92 -16.76 -6.68
C VAL A 176 4.60 -15.27 -6.65
N GLN A 177 3.42 -14.92 -6.18
CA GLN A 177 3.04 -13.51 -6.00
C GLN A 177 3.74 -12.93 -4.78
N GLN A 178 4.27 -11.73 -4.96
CA GLN A 178 5.00 -11.01 -3.91
C GLN A 178 4.57 -9.54 -3.90
N LEU A 179 4.82 -8.86 -2.77
CA LEU A 179 4.63 -7.41 -2.67
C LEU A 179 6.01 -6.76 -2.54
N ALA A 180 6.41 -6.02 -3.58
CA ALA A 180 7.70 -5.32 -3.61
C ALA A 180 7.51 -3.87 -3.16
N PHE A 181 8.24 -3.43 -2.13
CA PHE A 181 8.18 -2.06 -1.58
C PHE A 181 9.14 -1.17 -2.38
N VAL A 182 8.69 -0.66 -3.52
CA VAL A 182 9.53 0.05 -4.49
C VAL A 182 9.74 1.51 -4.04
N PRO A 183 10.98 1.98 -3.88
CA PRO A 183 11.23 3.41 -3.61
C PRO A 183 10.69 4.28 -4.75
N ARG A 184 10.13 5.44 -4.41
CA ARG A 184 9.51 6.36 -5.38
C ARG A 184 10.51 6.91 -6.40
N ASP A 185 11.77 7.00 -6.00
CA ASP A 185 12.87 7.53 -6.81
C ASP A 185 13.63 6.44 -7.60
N SER A 186 13.09 5.21 -7.64
CA SER A 186 13.71 4.11 -8.40
C SER A 186 13.84 4.48 -9.88
N GLU A 187 15.00 4.22 -10.45
CA GLU A 187 15.26 4.45 -11.87
C GLU A 187 14.27 3.68 -12.75
N GLY A 188 13.71 4.34 -13.73
CA GLY A 188 12.72 3.74 -14.65
C GLY A 188 11.30 3.71 -14.11
N LEU A 189 11.07 4.12 -12.86
CA LEU A 189 9.71 4.21 -12.31
C LEU A 189 9.05 5.51 -12.79
N THR A 190 7.88 5.40 -13.46
CA THR A 190 7.04 6.54 -13.84
C THR A 190 5.67 6.40 -13.17
N VAL A 191 5.25 7.47 -12.47
CA VAL A 191 3.93 7.52 -11.85
C VAL A 191 3.19 8.69 -12.45
N UNK A 192 2.24 8.38 -13.08
CA UNK A 192 1.55 9.39 -13.77
C UNK A 192 0.39 9.83 -12.95
N UNK A 193 0.18 11.02 -12.94
CA UNK A 193 -0.98 11.49 -12.37
C UNK A 193 -1.95 11.57 -13.47
N UNK A 194 -2.74 11.03 -13.32
CA UNK A 194 -3.71 11.15 -14.36
C UNK A 194 -4.60 12.29 -14.06
N UNK A 195 -4.16 13.10 -14.27
CA UNK A 195 -4.75 14.33 -14.24
C UNK A 195 -5.82 14.51 -15.23
N HIS A 196 -5.89 13.64 -16.19
CA HIS A 196 -6.95 13.79 -17.20
C HIS A 196 -8.02 12.70 -17.05
N ARG A 197 -9.23 13.06 -17.27
CA ARG A 197 -10.48 12.29 -17.14
C ARG A 197 -10.52 10.91 -17.83
N GLN A 198 -9.50 10.53 -18.59
CA GLN A 198 -9.56 9.31 -19.41
C GLN A 198 -8.35 8.38 -19.29
N ARG A 199 -7.39 8.67 -18.43
CA ARG A 199 -6.27 7.76 -18.24
C ARG A 199 -6.01 7.56 -16.76
N LEU A 200 -6.42 6.41 -16.30
CA LEU A 200 -6.09 5.89 -14.98
C LEU A 200 -4.58 5.88 -14.80
N GLY A 201 -4.12 6.31 -13.62
CA GLY A 201 -2.70 6.37 -13.32
C GLY A 201 -2.00 5.06 -13.66
N SER A 202 -0.98 5.11 -14.49
CA SER A 202 -0.17 3.95 -14.82
C SER A 202 1.20 4.08 -14.16
N VAL A 203 1.60 3.03 -13.47
CA VAL A 203 2.97 2.90 -13.00
C VAL A 203 3.72 2.10 -14.05
N ARG A 204 4.59 2.75 -14.80
CA ARG A 204 5.48 2.08 -15.76
C ARG A 204 6.83 1.93 -15.08
N GLN A 205 7.14 0.71 -14.68
CA GLN A 205 8.40 0.42 -14.00
C GLN A 205 9.39 -0.20 -14.95
N ARG A 206 10.47 0.51 -15.21
CA ARG A 206 11.66 -0.04 -15.81
C ARG A 206 12.80 0.30 -14.86
N VAL A 207 13.16 -0.61 -13.99
CA VAL A 207 14.33 -0.39 -13.13
C VAL A 207 15.55 -0.66 -13.98
N GLY A 208 16.20 0.40 -14.42
CA GLY A 208 17.41 0.33 -15.23
C GLY A 208 18.63 -0.13 -14.43
N ARG A 209 19.70 -0.49 -15.14
CA ARG A 209 21.00 -0.77 -14.53
C ARG A 209 21.52 0.51 -13.87
N GLY A 210 21.81 0.47 -12.59
CA GLY A 210 22.43 1.60 -11.93
C GLY A 210 21.95 1.92 -10.52
N ALA A 211 21.13 1.05 -9.91
CA ALA A 211 20.79 1.24 -8.50
C ALA A 211 22.08 1.16 -7.66
N ARG A 212 22.44 2.26 -7.05
CA ARG A 212 23.56 2.29 -6.08
C ARG A 212 23.31 1.22 -5.01
N ARG A 213 24.40 0.62 -4.54
CA ARG A 213 24.41 -0.39 -3.48
C ARG A 213 23.48 0.04 -2.33
N GLY A 214 22.42 -0.68 -2.08
CA GLY A 214 21.53 -0.47 -0.95
C GLY A 214 20.02 -0.54 -1.21
N ALA A 215 19.56 -0.47 -2.45
CA ALA A 215 18.13 -0.52 -2.75
C ALA A 215 17.72 -1.85 -3.38
N VAL A 216 17.73 -2.91 -2.59
CA VAL A 216 17.11 -4.18 -2.97
C VAL A 216 15.60 -4.01 -2.80
N PRO A 217 14.77 -4.21 -3.85
CA PRO A 217 13.32 -4.23 -3.65
C PRO A 217 12.97 -5.31 -2.62
N GLU A 218 12.27 -4.92 -1.59
CA GLU A 218 11.87 -5.84 -0.54
C GLU A 218 10.75 -6.73 -1.03
N ARG A 219 10.98 -8.01 -0.96
CA ARG A 219 9.99 -9.03 -1.29
C ARG A 219 9.21 -9.41 -0.05
N LEU A 220 7.91 -9.31 -0.13
CA LEU A 220 7.02 -9.91 0.84
C LEU A 220 6.08 -10.83 0.08
N ARG A 221 5.99 -12.07 0.52
CA ARG A 221 4.99 -12.98 -0.03
C ARG A 221 3.61 -12.43 0.32
N THR A 222 2.72 -12.38 -0.65
CA THR A 222 1.33 -12.03 -0.37
C THR A 222 0.71 -13.16 0.46
N PRO A 223 -0.02 -12.85 1.53
CA PRO A 223 -0.69 -13.91 2.30
C PRO A 223 -1.67 -14.68 1.42
N ASP A 224 -1.79 -15.98 1.68
CA ASP A 224 -2.78 -16.86 1.02
C ASP A 224 -4.23 -16.53 1.44
N TYR A 225 -4.54 -15.29 1.75
CA TYR A 225 -5.86 -14.88 2.25
C TYR A 225 -6.97 -14.92 1.19
N CYS A 226 -6.64 -15.28 -0.06
CA CYS A 226 -7.65 -15.36 -1.13
C CYS A 226 -7.98 -16.79 -1.55
N ARG A 227 -7.65 -17.79 -0.74
CA ARG A 227 -8.23 -19.13 -0.94
C ARG A 227 -9.56 -19.20 -0.19
N PRO A 228 -10.68 -19.51 -0.87
CA PRO A 228 -11.91 -19.80 -0.14
C PRO A 228 -11.68 -21.01 0.77
N ALA A 229 -12.07 -20.90 2.02
CA ALA A 229 -12.00 -22.00 2.99
C ALA A 229 -12.79 -23.19 2.42
N GLY A 230 -12.10 -24.31 2.15
CA GLY A 230 -12.76 -25.53 1.71
C GLY A 230 -12.26 -26.17 0.42
N ALA A 231 -11.25 -25.62 -0.25
CA ALA A 231 -10.68 -26.29 -1.43
C ALA A 231 -9.57 -27.27 -1.00
N ASP A 232 -9.95 -28.46 -0.59
CA ASP A 232 -9.04 -29.59 -0.40
C ASP A 232 -8.73 -30.20 -1.79
N PRO A 233 -7.49 -30.12 -2.28
CA PRO A 233 -7.17 -30.68 -3.61
C PRO A 233 -7.20 -32.22 -3.66
N SER A 234 -7.38 -32.91 -2.52
CA SER A 234 -7.42 -34.38 -2.49
C SER A 234 -8.80 -34.96 -2.77
N ARG A 235 -9.84 -34.13 -2.86
CA ARG A 235 -11.19 -34.64 -3.20
C ARG A 235 -11.47 -34.48 -4.69
N SER A 236 -11.02 -35.45 -5.48
CA SER A 236 -11.51 -35.63 -6.85
C SER A 236 -12.95 -36.13 -6.78
N HIS A 237 -13.88 -35.30 -7.14
CA HIS A 237 -15.28 -35.71 -7.30
C HIS A 237 -15.38 -36.66 -8.51
N ARG A 238 -15.46 -37.96 -8.21
CA ARG A 238 -15.93 -38.92 -9.19
C ARG A 238 -17.46 -38.74 -9.33
N HIS A 239 -17.88 -37.97 -10.30
CA HIS A 239 -19.27 -37.97 -10.73
C HIS A 239 -19.56 -39.32 -11.36
N ARG A 240 -20.24 -40.20 -10.63
CA ARG A 240 -20.88 -41.37 -11.21
C ARG A 240 -22.17 -40.92 -11.85
N HIS A 241 -22.20 -40.94 -13.17
CA HIS A 241 -23.45 -40.89 -13.94
C HIS A 241 -24.30 -42.12 -13.61
N ARG A 242 -25.43 -41.95 -13.01
CA ARG A 242 -26.50 -42.96 -12.97
C ARG A 242 -27.39 -42.74 -14.19
N PRO A 243 -27.59 -43.76 -15.05
CA PRO A 243 -28.63 -43.65 -16.10
C PRO A 243 -30.01 -43.71 -15.44
N ARG A 244 -30.87 -42.83 -15.85
CA ARG A 244 -32.31 -42.93 -15.55
C ARG A 244 -32.90 -44.00 -16.44
N SER A 245 -33.41 -45.09 -15.85
CA SER A 245 -34.30 -46.02 -16.53
C SER A 245 -35.73 -45.49 -16.49
N LEU A 246 -36.46 -45.74 -17.57
CA LEU A 246 -37.87 -45.43 -17.86
C LEU A 246 -38.81 -45.72 -16.70
#